data_ac94817f124a17c67f11727af7418ad9
#
_entry.id   ac94817f124a17c67f11727af7418ad9
#
_cell.length_a   1.000
_cell.length_b   1.000
_cell.length_c   1.000
_cell.angle_alpha   90.00
_cell.angle_beta   90.00
_cell.angle_gamma   90.00
#
_symmetry.space_group_name_H-M   'P 1'
#
loop_
_entity.id
_entity.type
_entity.pdbx_description
1 polymer ?
#
loop_
_entity_poly.entity_id
_entity_poly.type
_entity_poly.pdbx_seq_one_letter_code
_entity_poly.pdbx_strand_id
1 'polypeptide(L)'
;VEALWLATGQLSQAEPLITARVARARTTNTLPEIGQQLARLLSRSSDSAGALALLERVSQPDQQLPEAHLALAGVAAAGGNNDRAASEAEQAFELRPDSERMAILTGQYLQQSARGNQGAEQLLAGFLTRQPGAVEARFAYARVLAAQNKTEEASRQMSLALRQEPANPAILLSMAQLSYQLKQSRAAEGYLDRYLALPPDVQRDNTAAWLFHAQIAEDEQRLDDAQRWLAMVTRGEQFLPALSRRAQLMARQGKIDEARALLRSTNVTTNRERNQLTSAEAQVLRQAGQYQAAFDVLDQALQRQPDNPDLLYDQAMAAEKIDRIDVLEASLRKLITLRPNQAHAYNALGYTFADRNIRLNEAQELIDKALALAPDDPHIIDSLGWLYYRQGKLDRALEVLRQAYTLKPEPDIAAHLGEVLWKSGKTAEAQEMWATAKKADPTNETLKETLARLNVSL
;
A
#
# COMPACT_ATOMS: atom_id res chain seq x y z
N VAL A 1 23.86 -28.39 -0.44
CA VAL A 1 25.01 -28.17 -1.34
C VAL A 1 24.51 -27.58 -2.67
N GLU A 2 23.62 -28.23 -3.40
CA GLU A 2 23.01 -27.75 -4.65
C GLU A 2 22.45 -26.33 -4.52
N ALA A 3 21.60 -26.09 -3.51
CA ALA A 3 21.00 -24.77 -3.27
C ALA A 3 22.05 -23.67 -2.98
N LEU A 4 23.18 -24.03 -2.34
CA LEU A 4 24.27 -23.09 -2.08
C LEU A 4 25.00 -22.73 -3.38
N TRP A 5 25.33 -23.73 -4.22
CA TRP A 5 25.98 -23.46 -5.49
C TRP A 5 25.11 -22.63 -6.45
N LEU A 6 23.79 -22.88 -6.46
CA LEU A 6 22.85 -22.09 -7.24
C LEU A 6 22.77 -20.64 -6.72
N ALA A 7 22.68 -20.46 -5.39
CA ALA A 7 22.62 -19.13 -4.80
C ALA A 7 23.90 -18.32 -5.02
N THR A 8 25.06 -18.97 -5.11
CA THR A 8 26.38 -18.33 -5.31
C THR A 8 26.81 -18.24 -6.78
N GLY A 9 25.93 -18.63 -7.73
CA GLY A 9 26.23 -18.61 -9.17
C GLY A 9 27.24 -19.67 -9.64
N GLN A 10 27.55 -20.69 -8.81
CA GLN A 10 28.46 -21.78 -9.15
C GLN A 10 27.74 -22.86 -9.96
N LEU A 11 27.18 -22.48 -11.10
CA LEU A 11 26.27 -23.29 -11.92
C LEU A 11 26.92 -24.54 -12.47
N SER A 12 28.20 -24.50 -12.86
CA SER A 12 28.95 -25.65 -13.36
C SER A 12 29.09 -26.78 -12.34
N GLN A 13 29.09 -26.46 -11.05
CA GLN A 13 29.12 -27.44 -9.96
C GLN A 13 27.73 -28.02 -9.67
N ALA A 14 26.68 -27.24 -9.87
CA ALA A 14 25.29 -27.64 -9.67
C ALA A 14 24.76 -28.51 -10.85
N GLU A 15 25.24 -28.29 -12.07
CA GLU A 15 24.74 -28.91 -13.29
C GLU A 15 24.69 -30.46 -13.26
N PRO A 16 25.70 -31.19 -12.81
CA PRO A 16 25.64 -32.67 -12.78
C PRO A 16 24.54 -33.17 -11.83
N LEU A 17 24.32 -32.49 -10.68
CA LEU A 17 23.28 -32.86 -9.70
C LEU A 17 21.89 -32.58 -10.26
N ILE A 18 21.71 -31.44 -10.91
CA ILE A 18 20.44 -31.04 -11.54
C ILE A 18 20.10 -32.02 -12.66
N THR A 19 21.07 -32.34 -13.52
CA THR A 19 20.91 -33.32 -14.65
C THR A 19 20.48 -34.68 -14.10
N ALA A 20 21.15 -35.20 -13.08
CA ALA A 20 20.80 -36.48 -12.46
C ALA A 20 19.40 -36.45 -11.84
N ARG A 21 19.01 -35.34 -11.22
CA ARG A 21 17.71 -35.16 -10.60
C ARG A 21 16.58 -35.08 -11.62
N VAL A 22 16.77 -34.37 -12.73
CA VAL A 22 15.82 -34.29 -13.85
C VAL A 22 15.70 -35.67 -14.51
N ALA A 23 16.80 -36.37 -14.79
CA ALA A 23 16.77 -37.72 -15.33
C ALA A 23 15.97 -38.70 -14.46
N ARG A 24 16.13 -38.62 -13.13
CA ARG A 24 15.34 -39.44 -12.21
C ARG A 24 13.87 -39.04 -12.20
N ALA A 25 13.55 -37.73 -12.28
CA ALA A 25 12.18 -37.25 -12.34
C ALA A 25 11.42 -37.73 -13.57
N ARG A 26 12.11 -37.91 -14.73
CA ARG A 26 11.54 -38.51 -15.95
C ARG A 26 11.07 -39.95 -15.70
N THR A 27 11.88 -40.74 -14.98
CA THR A 27 11.55 -42.14 -14.69
C THR A 27 10.45 -42.30 -13.64
N THR A 28 10.28 -41.33 -12.78
CA THR A 28 9.28 -41.35 -11.67
C THR A 28 8.05 -40.53 -11.97
N ASN A 29 7.93 -39.90 -13.13
CA ASN A 29 6.85 -38.99 -13.54
C ASN A 29 6.62 -37.80 -12.57
N THR A 30 7.69 -37.33 -11.91
CA THR A 30 7.68 -36.20 -10.96
C THR A 30 8.35 -34.95 -11.54
N LEU A 31 8.40 -34.82 -12.87
CA LEU A 31 9.05 -33.70 -13.55
C LEU A 31 8.41 -32.33 -13.19
N PRO A 32 7.07 -32.23 -13.03
CA PRO A 32 6.44 -30.95 -12.66
C PRO A 32 6.91 -30.42 -11.30
N GLU A 33 7.00 -31.32 -10.30
CA GLU A 33 7.43 -30.95 -8.94
C GLU A 33 8.90 -30.56 -8.92
N ILE A 34 9.74 -31.30 -9.63
CA ILE A 34 11.17 -30.99 -9.76
C ILE A 34 11.38 -29.70 -10.52
N GLY A 35 10.63 -29.45 -11.62
CA GLY A 35 10.67 -28.20 -12.36
C GLY A 35 10.36 -26.99 -11.48
N GLN A 36 9.29 -27.06 -10.67
CA GLN A 36 8.95 -25.99 -9.73
C GLN A 36 10.00 -25.79 -8.64
N GLN A 37 10.58 -26.87 -8.12
CA GLN A 37 11.65 -26.77 -7.12
C GLN A 37 12.91 -26.14 -7.73
N LEU A 38 13.32 -26.55 -8.93
CA LEU A 38 14.45 -25.95 -9.62
C LEU A 38 14.22 -24.49 -9.96
N ALA A 39 13.03 -24.13 -10.44
CA ALA A 39 12.65 -22.73 -10.66
C ALA A 39 12.82 -21.88 -9.40
N ARG A 40 12.35 -22.36 -8.24
CA ARG A 40 12.52 -21.66 -6.96
C ARG A 40 13.98 -21.55 -6.52
N LEU A 41 14.80 -22.53 -6.77
CA LEU A 41 16.23 -22.51 -6.43
C LEU A 41 17.00 -21.59 -7.38
N LEU A 42 16.73 -21.67 -8.67
CA LEU A 42 17.39 -20.89 -9.71
C LEU A 42 16.98 -19.41 -9.66
N SER A 43 15.74 -19.11 -9.20
CA SER A 43 15.28 -17.74 -8.99
C SER A 43 16.07 -16.98 -7.91
N ARG A 44 16.82 -17.70 -7.09
CA ARG A 44 17.71 -17.12 -6.05
C ARG A 44 19.17 -17.06 -6.51
N SER A 45 19.47 -17.46 -7.73
CA SER A 45 20.82 -17.41 -8.28
C SER A 45 21.24 -15.96 -8.53
N SER A 46 22.47 -15.63 -8.20
CA SER A 46 23.09 -14.36 -8.59
C SER A 46 23.36 -14.26 -10.10
N ASP A 47 23.32 -15.38 -10.84
CA ASP A 47 23.42 -15.48 -12.28
C ASP A 47 22.13 -16.10 -12.87
N SER A 48 21.11 -15.28 -13.06
CA SER A 48 19.81 -15.70 -13.60
C SER A 48 19.90 -16.11 -15.07
N ALA A 49 20.78 -15.49 -15.86
CA ALA A 49 20.96 -15.84 -17.28
C ALA A 49 21.62 -17.21 -17.43
N GLY A 50 22.68 -17.49 -16.68
CA GLY A 50 23.32 -18.80 -16.62
C GLY A 50 22.39 -19.88 -16.08
N ALA A 51 21.57 -19.55 -15.07
CA ALA A 51 20.57 -20.47 -14.51
C ALA A 51 19.51 -20.87 -15.55
N LEU A 52 19.03 -19.91 -16.35
CA LEU A 52 18.09 -20.18 -17.44
C LEU A 52 18.73 -21.07 -18.51
N ALA A 53 19.94 -20.74 -18.97
CA ALA A 53 20.69 -21.52 -19.93
C ALA A 53 20.97 -22.96 -19.46
N LEU A 54 21.26 -23.14 -18.16
CA LEU A 54 21.43 -24.44 -17.54
C LEU A 54 20.13 -25.25 -17.60
N LEU A 55 19.00 -24.65 -17.22
CA LEU A 55 17.72 -25.36 -17.27
C LEU A 55 17.31 -25.72 -18.70
N GLU A 56 17.55 -24.85 -19.67
CA GLU A 56 17.31 -25.13 -21.09
C GLU A 56 18.09 -26.37 -21.56
N ARG A 57 19.39 -26.45 -21.25
CA ARG A 57 20.20 -27.61 -21.63
C ARG A 57 19.70 -28.92 -21.01
N VAL A 58 19.32 -28.87 -19.75
CA VAL A 58 18.87 -30.05 -18.99
C VAL A 58 17.46 -30.46 -19.42
N SER A 59 16.58 -29.52 -19.78
CA SER A 59 15.20 -29.79 -20.21
C SER A 59 15.05 -30.02 -21.71
N GLN A 60 16.08 -29.80 -22.52
CA GLN A 60 16.00 -29.93 -23.99
C GLN A 60 15.34 -31.23 -24.50
N PRO A 61 15.58 -32.42 -23.90
CA PRO A 61 14.89 -33.65 -24.31
C PRO A 61 13.38 -33.66 -23.97
N ASP A 62 12.90 -32.71 -23.15
CA ASP A 62 11.54 -32.66 -22.62
C ASP A 62 10.70 -31.52 -23.22
N GLN A 63 11.13 -30.96 -24.36
CA GLN A 63 10.43 -29.83 -25.02
C GLN A 63 8.99 -30.13 -25.44
N GLN A 64 8.58 -31.38 -25.43
CA GLN A 64 7.21 -31.82 -25.68
C GLN A 64 6.37 -31.88 -24.37
N LEU A 65 6.97 -31.51 -23.23
CA LEU A 65 6.30 -31.53 -21.94
C LEU A 65 5.92 -30.08 -21.48
N PRO A 66 4.64 -29.77 -21.27
CA PRO A 66 4.19 -28.48 -20.82
C PRO A 66 4.87 -28.04 -19.50
N GLU A 67 5.19 -29.00 -18.65
CA GLU A 67 5.82 -28.76 -17.35
C GLU A 67 7.28 -28.26 -17.49
N ALA A 68 8.00 -28.70 -18.56
CA ALA A 68 9.34 -28.19 -18.83
C ALA A 68 9.30 -26.71 -19.24
N HIS A 69 8.37 -26.34 -20.11
CA HIS A 69 8.15 -24.94 -20.49
C HIS A 69 7.68 -24.06 -19.32
N LEU A 70 6.82 -24.56 -18.43
CA LEU A 70 6.45 -23.82 -17.23
C LEU A 70 7.62 -23.62 -16.25
N ALA A 71 8.53 -24.59 -16.17
CA ALA A 71 9.75 -24.43 -15.37
C ALA A 71 10.66 -23.33 -15.95
N LEU A 72 10.85 -23.32 -17.28
CA LEU A 72 11.58 -22.28 -18.00
C LEU A 72 10.92 -20.90 -17.80
N ALA A 73 9.59 -20.82 -17.92
CA ALA A 73 8.83 -19.59 -17.66
C ALA A 73 9.08 -19.06 -16.24
N GLY A 74 9.06 -19.95 -15.24
CA GLY A 74 9.31 -19.57 -13.84
C GLY A 74 10.72 -19.01 -13.62
N VAL A 75 11.75 -19.61 -14.22
CA VAL A 75 13.13 -19.12 -14.10
C VAL A 75 13.32 -17.81 -14.86
N ALA A 76 12.75 -17.68 -16.07
CA ALA A 76 12.82 -16.44 -16.84
C ALA A 76 12.18 -15.26 -16.09
N ALA A 77 11.00 -15.48 -15.51
CA ALA A 77 10.31 -14.46 -14.71
C ALA A 77 11.12 -14.05 -13.47
N ALA A 78 11.71 -15.00 -12.77
CA ALA A 78 12.56 -14.73 -11.62
C ALA A 78 13.82 -13.93 -11.98
N GLY A 79 14.33 -14.12 -13.20
CA GLY A 79 15.43 -13.32 -13.76
C GLY A 79 15.00 -11.96 -14.35
N GLY A 80 13.72 -11.58 -14.24
CA GLY A 80 13.18 -10.33 -14.79
C GLY A 80 12.90 -10.37 -16.31
N ASN A 81 13.07 -11.53 -16.97
CA ASN A 81 12.78 -11.67 -18.39
C ASN A 81 11.33 -12.12 -18.61
N ASN A 82 10.40 -11.18 -18.40
CA ASN A 82 8.97 -11.46 -18.44
C ASN A 82 8.45 -11.85 -19.83
N ASP A 83 9.03 -11.33 -20.91
CA ASP A 83 8.62 -11.68 -22.26
C ASP A 83 9.01 -13.13 -22.61
N ARG A 84 10.19 -13.55 -22.18
CA ARG A 84 10.59 -14.96 -22.31
C ARG A 84 9.70 -15.88 -21.47
N ALA A 85 9.37 -15.46 -20.24
CA ALA A 85 8.48 -16.22 -19.37
C ALA A 85 7.10 -16.41 -20.00
N ALA A 86 6.55 -15.37 -20.62
CA ALA A 86 5.28 -15.45 -21.34
C ALA A 86 5.36 -16.39 -22.56
N SER A 87 6.43 -16.29 -23.35
CA SER A 87 6.63 -17.17 -24.51
C SER A 87 6.71 -18.64 -24.12
N GLU A 88 7.47 -18.98 -23.08
CA GLU A 88 7.55 -20.37 -22.60
C GLU A 88 6.20 -20.87 -22.03
N ALA A 89 5.46 -20.01 -21.33
CA ALA A 89 4.12 -20.36 -20.84
C ALA A 89 3.13 -20.59 -21.98
N GLU A 90 3.22 -19.83 -23.08
CA GLU A 90 2.40 -20.04 -24.27
C GLU A 90 2.71 -21.39 -24.91
N GLN A 91 3.98 -21.77 -25.03
CA GLN A 91 4.36 -23.10 -25.53
C GLN A 91 3.79 -24.21 -24.63
N ALA A 92 3.83 -24.04 -23.30
CA ALA A 92 3.19 -24.97 -22.38
C ALA A 92 1.69 -25.11 -22.63
N PHE A 93 1.02 -23.99 -22.90
CA PHE A 93 -0.41 -23.95 -23.18
C PHE A 93 -0.73 -24.58 -24.57
N GLU A 94 0.07 -24.33 -25.58
CA GLU A 94 -0.08 -24.94 -26.93
C GLU A 94 0.00 -26.46 -26.86
N LEU A 95 0.85 -27.03 -26.00
CA LEU A 95 0.96 -28.47 -25.78
C LEU A 95 -0.24 -29.07 -25.03
N ARG A 96 -0.97 -28.26 -24.24
CA ARG A 96 -2.20 -28.65 -23.54
C ARG A 96 -3.27 -27.54 -23.59
N PRO A 97 -3.85 -27.28 -24.78
CA PRO A 97 -4.74 -26.15 -25.00
C PRO A 97 -6.06 -26.25 -24.26
N ASP A 98 -6.45 -27.42 -23.75
CA ASP A 98 -7.66 -27.68 -22.98
C ASP A 98 -7.43 -27.62 -21.47
N SER A 99 -6.21 -27.37 -21.03
CA SER A 99 -5.90 -27.28 -19.59
C SER A 99 -6.23 -25.90 -19.04
N GLU A 100 -7.24 -25.82 -18.18
CA GLU A 100 -7.62 -24.60 -17.47
C GLU A 100 -6.44 -24.02 -16.68
N ARG A 101 -5.67 -24.88 -15.99
CA ARG A 101 -4.48 -24.50 -15.24
C ARG A 101 -3.44 -23.83 -16.13
N MET A 102 -3.17 -24.39 -17.34
CA MET A 102 -2.21 -23.80 -18.26
C MET A 102 -2.69 -22.45 -18.77
N ALA A 103 -3.97 -22.31 -19.12
CA ALA A 103 -4.55 -21.04 -19.54
C ALA A 103 -4.39 -19.96 -18.47
N ILE A 104 -4.65 -20.27 -17.18
CA ILE A 104 -4.51 -19.34 -16.06
C ILE A 104 -3.05 -18.92 -15.87
N LEU A 105 -2.12 -19.88 -15.81
CA LEU A 105 -0.70 -19.60 -15.61
C LEU A 105 -0.13 -18.77 -16.77
N THR A 106 -0.47 -19.12 -18.00
CA THR A 106 -0.04 -18.34 -19.18
C THR A 106 -0.60 -16.92 -19.13
N GLY A 107 -1.88 -16.75 -18.76
CA GLY A 107 -2.47 -15.43 -18.53
C GLY A 107 -1.71 -14.60 -17.50
N GLN A 108 -1.25 -15.22 -16.40
CA GLN A 108 -0.45 -14.54 -15.38
C GLN A 108 0.91 -14.07 -15.89
N TYR A 109 1.63 -14.91 -16.66
CA TYR A 109 2.91 -14.52 -17.26
C TYR A 109 2.73 -13.43 -18.33
N LEU A 110 1.66 -13.51 -19.13
CA LEU A 110 1.34 -12.48 -20.12
C LEU A 110 1.10 -11.12 -19.46
N GLN A 111 0.41 -11.07 -18.31
CA GLN A 111 0.18 -9.81 -17.58
C GLN A 111 1.49 -9.12 -17.18
N GLN A 112 2.53 -9.87 -16.90
CA GLN A 112 3.84 -9.34 -16.48
C GLN A 112 4.75 -8.99 -17.67
N SER A 113 4.42 -9.42 -18.89
CA SER A 113 5.19 -9.18 -20.12
C SER A 113 4.79 -7.86 -20.79
N ALA A 114 5.47 -7.50 -21.88
CA ALA A 114 5.12 -6.37 -22.74
C ALA A 114 3.70 -6.49 -23.34
N ARG A 115 3.13 -7.69 -23.46
CA ARG A 115 1.75 -7.91 -23.92
C ARG A 115 0.70 -7.56 -22.88
N GLY A 116 1.07 -7.54 -21.61
CA GLY A 116 0.29 -7.04 -20.49
C GLY A 116 -1.10 -7.68 -20.34
N ASN A 117 -2.00 -6.91 -19.75
CA ASN A 117 -3.40 -7.33 -19.55
C ASN A 117 -4.13 -7.65 -20.86
N GLN A 118 -3.77 -7.02 -21.99
CA GLN A 118 -4.43 -7.25 -23.27
C GLN A 118 -4.13 -8.66 -23.79
N GLY A 119 -2.88 -9.13 -23.71
CA GLY A 119 -2.51 -10.50 -24.09
C GLY A 119 -3.20 -11.56 -23.23
N ALA A 120 -3.23 -11.33 -21.91
CA ALA A 120 -3.93 -12.20 -20.97
C ALA A 120 -5.45 -12.27 -21.24
N GLU A 121 -6.06 -11.12 -21.55
CA GLU A 121 -7.48 -11.02 -21.90
C GLU A 121 -7.80 -11.87 -23.14
N GLN A 122 -7.03 -11.71 -24.22
CA GLN A 122 -7.23 -12.45 -25.48
C GLN A 122 -7.11 -13.95 -25.27
N LEU A 123 -6.09 -14.40 -24.54
CA LEU A 123 -5.86 -15.82 -24.28
C LEU A 123 -7.02 -16.42 -23.46
N LEU A 124 -7.39 -15.78 -22.34
CA LEU A 124 -8.43 -16.31 -21.45
C LEU A 124 -9.83 -16.25 -22.10
N ALA A 125 -10.15 -15.20 -22.86
CA ALA A 125 -11.39 -15.12 -23.61
C ALA A 125 -11.47 -16.24 -24.67
N GLY A 126 -10.39 -16.46 -25.42
CA GLY A 126 -10.30 -17.55 -26.40
C GLY A 126 -10.42 -18.92 -25.75
N PHE A 127 -9.83 -19.13 -24.57
CA PHE A 127 -9.99 -20.37 -23.81
C PHE A 127 -11.45 -20.58 -23.38
N LEU A 128 -12.09 -19.56 -22.81
CA LEU A 128 -13.48 -19.63 -22.35
C LEU A 128 -14.51 -19.80 -23.46
N THR A 129 -14.18 -19.43 -24.70
CA THR A 129 -15.02 -19.73 -25.87
C THR A 129 -15.07 -21.24 -26.13
N ARG A 130 -13.97 -21.96 -25.94
CA ARG A 130 -13.87 -23.42 -26.11
C ARG A 130 -14.36 -24.16 -24.85
N GLN A 131 -14.11 -23.59 -23.66
CA GLN A 131 -14.42 -24.22 -22.37
C GLN A 131 -15.26 -23.27 -21.48
N PRO A 132 -16.55 -23.06 -21.81
CA PRO A 132 -17.39 -22.09 -21.10
C PRO A 132 -17.72 -22.50 -19.66
N GLY A 133 -17.44 -23.74 -19.27
CA GLY A 133 -17.63 -24.27 -17.91
C GLY A 133 -16.42 -24.05 -16.97
N ALA A 134 -15.29 -23.54 -17.48
CA ALA A 134 -14.06 -23.36 -16.70
C ALA A 134 -14.21 -22.17 -15.72
N VAL A 135 -14.44 -22.48 -14.45
CA VAL A 135 -14.78 -21.47 -13.41
C VAL A 135 -13.55 -20.66 -13.02
N GLU A 136 -12.43 -21.33 -12.77
CA GLU A 136 -11.19 -20.67 -12.35
C GLU A 136 -10.62 -19.79 -13.46
N ALA A 137 -10.66 -20.24 -14.73
CA ALA A 137 -10.25 -19.41 -15.87
C ALA A 137 -11.17 -18.22 -16.08
N ARG A 138 -12.49 -18.36 -15.84
CA ARG A 138 -13.44 -17.26 -15.87
C ARG A 138 -13.18 -16.25 -14.76
N PHE A 139 -12.82 -16.73 -13.58
CA PHE A 139 -12.44 -15.87 -12.47
C PHE A 139 -11.13 -15.12 -12.77
N ALA A 140 -10.12 -15.82 -13.33
CA ALA A 140 -8.88 -15.18 -13.78
C ALA A 140 -9.14 -14.13 -14.86
N TYR A 141 -9.99 -14.45 -15.85
CA TYR A 141 -10.41 -13.50 -16.89
C TYR A 141 -11.06 -12.24 -16.31
N ALA A 142 -11.98 -12.42 -15.37
CA ALA A 142 -12.64 -11.30 -14.70
C ALA A 142 -11.65 -10.41 -13.94
N ARG A 143 -10.62 -10.99 -13.32
CA ARG A 143 -9.55 -10.21 -12.67
C ARG A 143 -8.71 -9.41 -13.66
N VAL A 144 -8.41 -9.98 -14.83
CA VAL A 144 -7.71 -9.26 -15.91
C VAL A 144 -8.54 -8.07 -16.39
N LEU A 145 -9.85 -8.25 -16.57
CA LEU A 145 -10.77 -7.16 -16.94
C LEU A 145 -10.82 -6.06 -15.87
N ALA A 146 -10.88 -6.44 -14.59
CA ALA A 146 -10.87 -5.48 -13.47
C ALA A 146 -9.57 -4.66 -13.45
N ALA A 147 -8.42 -5.28 -13.70
CA ALA A 147 -7.13 -4.60 -13.79
C ALA A 147 -7.04 -3.61 -14.97
N GLN A 148 -7.92 -3.72 -15.95
CA GLN A 148 -8.07 -2.79 -17.08
C GLN A 148 -9.17 -1.74 -16.84
N ASN A 149 -9.73 -1.66 -15.63
CA ASN A 149 -10.89 -0.82 -15.30
C ASN A 149 -12.18 -1.15 -16.09
N LYS A 150 -12.28 -2.37 -16.70
CA LYS A 150 -13.49 -2.88 -17.34
C LYS A 150 -14.42 -3.50 -16.29
N THR A 151 -14.82 -2.69 -15.31
CA THR A 151 -15.41 -3.14 -14.02
C THR A 151 -16.76 -3.86 -14.22
N GLU A 152 -17.63 -3.36 -15.13
CA GLU A 152 -18.94 -3.98 -15.42
C GLU A 152 -18.77 -5.36 -16.08
N GLU A 153 -17.83 -5.50 -17.03
CA GLU A 153 -17.58 -6.79 -17.68
C GLU A 153 -16.96 -7.79 -16.69
N ALA A 154 -16.00 -7.33 -15.87
CA ALA A 154 -15.43 -8.11 -14.79
C ALA A 154 -16.53 -8.64 -13.84
N SER A 155 -17.47 -7.78 -13.44
CA SER A 155 -18.60 -8.14 -12.58
C SER A 155 -19.51 -9.17 -13.24
N ARG A 156 -19.81 -9.03 -14.55
CA ARG A 156 -20.59 -10.03 -15.31
C ARG A 156 -19.90 -11.41 -15.31
N GLN A 157 -18.60 -11.44 -15.62
CA GLN A 157 -17.83 -12.70 -15.67
C GLN A 157 -17.72 -13.34 -14.28
N MET A 158 -17.45 -12.55 -13.24
CA MET A 158 -17.42 -13.05 -11.86
C MET A 158 -18.78 -13.58 -11.40
N SER A 159 -19.89 -12.92 -11.78
CA SER A 159 -21.24 -13.40 -11.47
C SER A 159 -21.53 -14.73 -12.13
N LEU A 160 -21.01 -14.98 -13.35
CA LEU A 160 -21.10 -16.28 -14.01
C LEU A 160 -20.32 -17.36 -13.24
N ALA A 161 -19.10 -17.07 -12.82
CA ALA A 161 -18.29 -17.98 -12.02
C ALA A 161 -18.96 -18.26 -10.66
N LEU A 162 -19.50 -17.25 -9.98
CA LEU A 162 -20.16 -17.39 -8.68
C LEU A 162 -21.47 -18.19 -8.76
N ARG A 163 -22.15 -18.22 -9.92
CA ARG A 163 -23.32 -19.12 -10.10
C ARG A 163 -22.92 -20.59 -10.13
N GLN A 164 -21.75 -20.91 -10.63
CA GLN A 164 -21.24 -22.29 -10.68
C GLN A 164 -20.63 -22.70 -9.33
N GLU A 165 -19.94 -21.77 -8.65
CA GLU A 165 -19.34 -21.98 -7.35
C GLU A 165 -19.84 -20.95 -6.32
N PRO A 166 -21.09 -21.09 -5.80
CA PRO A 166 -21.71 -20.09 -4.92
C PRO A 166 -21.00 -19.88 -3.58
N ALA A 167 -20.18 -20.83 -3.17
CA ALA A 167 -19.45 -20.86 -1.90
C ALA A 167 -17.94 -20.60 -2.07
N ASN A 168 -17.49 -20.17 -3.25
CA ASN A 168 -16.06 -19.90 -3.48
C ASN A 168 -15.64 -18.58 -2.78
N PRO A 169 -14.76 -18.65 -1.76
CA PRO A 169 -14.40 -17.48 -0.95
C PRO A 169 -13.66 -16.42 -1.74
N ALA A 170 -12.80 -16.81 -2.71
CA ALA A 170 -12.05 -15.87 -3.51
C ALA A 170 -12.95 -15.05 -4.44
N ILE A 171 -13.95 -15.71 -5.04
CA ILE A 171 -14.92 -15.04 -5.91
C ILE A 171 -15.80 -14.10 -5.09
N LEU A 172 -16.24 -14.52 -3.90
CA LEU A 172 -17.07 -13.68 -3.01
C LEU A 172 -16.34 -12.39 -2.60
N LEU A 173 -15.08 -12.48 -2.16
CA LEU A 173 -14.28 -11.29 -1.80
C LEU A 173 -14.05 -10.38 -3.01
N SER A 174 -13.79 -10.96 -4.18
CA SER A 174 -13.57 -10.16 -5.40
C SER A 174 -14.87 -9.48 -5.87
N MET A 175 -16.02 -10.14 -5.73
CA MET A 175 -17.33 -9.54 -6.01
C MET A 175 -17.63 -8.38 -5.04
N ALA A 176 -17.28 -8.53 -3.76
CA ALA A 176 -17.40 -7.45 -2.79
C ALA A 176 -16.57 -6.23 -3.22
N GLN A 177 -15.30 -6.45 -3.61
CA GLN A 177 -14.41 -5.39 -4.06
C GLN A 177 -14.93 -4.67 -5.31
N LEU A 178 -15.36 -5.42 -6.34
CA LEU A 178 -15.93 -4.84 -7.55
C LEU A 178 -17.21 -4.05 -7.28
N SER A 179 -18.10 -4.61 -6.46
CA SER A 179 -19.35 -3.92 -6.08
C SER A 179 -19.07 -2.60 -5.36
N TYR A 180 -18.06 -2.58 -4.48
CA TYR A 180 -17.64 -1.36 -3.80
C TYR A 180 -17.05 -0.31 -4.77
N GLN A 181 -16.21 -0.74 -5.74
CA GLN A 181 -15.70 0.16 -6.79
C GLN A 181 -16.82 0.77 -7.65
N LEU A 182 -17.88 -0.01 -7.89
CA LEU A 182 -19.11 0.43 -8.58
C LEU A 182 -20.05 1.28 -7.69
N LYS A 183 -19.62 1.64 -6.48
CA LYS A 183 -20.42 2.39 -5.49
C LYS A 183 -21.71 1.66 -5.07
N GLN A 184 -21.69 0.34 -5.12
CA GLN A 184 -22.81 -0.55 -4.73
C GLN A 184 -22.52 -1.16 -3.35
N SER A 185 -22.42 -0.32 -2.30
CA SER A 185 -22.00 -0.72 -0.95
C SER A 185 -22.85 -1.87 -0.39
N ARG A 186 -24.18 -1.82 -0.54
CA ARG A 186 -25.07 -2.92 -0.07
C ARG A 186 -24.76 -4.26 -0.75
N ALA A 187 -24.46 -4.26 -2.05
CA ALA A 187 -24.07 -5.49 -2.74
C ALA A 187 -22.71 -5.98 -2.26
N ALA A 188 -21.76 -5.08 -2.03
CA ALA A 188 -20.47 -5.43 -1.45
C ALA A 188 -20.62 -6.08 -0.07
N GLU A 189 -21.38 -5.48 0.84
CA GLU A 189 -21.70 -6.07 2.15
C GLU A 189 -22.36 -7.45 2.01
N GLY A 190 -23.33 -7.60 1.11
CA GLY A 190 -23.99 -8.88 0.90
C GLY A 190 -23.04 -10.00 0.44
N TYR A 191 -22.01 -9.71 -0.33
CA TYR A 191 -20.97 -10.69 -0.68
C TYR A 191 -20.05 -10.99 0.50
N LEU A 192 -19.70 -9.98 1.31
CA LEU A 192 -18.91 -10.19 2.53
C LEU A 192 -19.67 -11.03 3.56
N ASP A 193 -20.99 -10.78 3.74
CA ASP A 193 -21.82 -11.58 4.61
C ASP A 193 -21.87 -13.05 4.18
N ARG A 194 -22.01 -13.30 2.86
CA ARG A 194 -21.96 -14.67 2.32
C ARG A 194 -20.59 -15.31 2.54
N TYR A 195 -19.50 -14.56 2.41
CA TYR A 195 -18.15 -15.05 2.71
C TYR A 195 -18.02 -15.45 4.18
N LEU A 196 -18.49 -14.60 5.10
CA LEU A 196 -18.44 -14.86 6.54
C LEU A 196 -19.36 -16.02 6.98
N ALA A 197 -20.46 -16.25 6.25
CA ALA A 197 -21.39 -17.35 6.49
C ALA A 197 -20.88 -18.70 5.95
N LEU A 198 -19.77 -18.76 5.22
CA LEU A 198 -19.21 -20.04 4.78
C LEU A 198 -18.83 -20.93 5.97
N PRO A 199 -18.90 -22.27 5.83
CA PRO A 199 -18.48 -23.18 6.89
C PRO A 199 -17.12 -22.84 7.45
N PRO A 200 -16.89 -23.03 8.76
CA PRO A 200 -15.59 -22.75 9.38
C PRO A 200 -14.48 -23.53 8.68
N ASP A 201 -13.43 -22.82 8.30
CA ASP A 201 -12.18 -23.38 7.81
C ASP A 201 -11.05 -22.82 8.68
N VAL A 202 -10.25 -23.71 9.26
CA VAL A 202 -9.13 -23.35 10.16
C VAL A 202 -8.10 -22.48 9.46
N GLN A 203 -7.97 -22.60 8.13
CA GLN A 203 -7.02 -21.85 7.32
C GLN A 203 -7.58 -20.51 6.82
N ARG A 204 -8.92 -20.31 6.89
CA ARG A 204 -9.55 -19.10 6.40
C ARG A 204 -9.46 -17.98 7.44
N ASP A 205 -8.70 -16.93 7.10
CA ASP A 205 -8.66 -15.70 7.88
C ASP A 205 -9.77 -14.74 7.44
N ASN A 206 -10.70 -14.44 8.33
CA ASN A 206 -11.81 -13.52 8.10
C ASN A 206 -11.42 -12.04 8.27
N THR A 207 -10.19 -11.74 8.69
CA THR A 207 -9.72 -10.38 8.98
C THR A 207 -9.96 -9.42 7.82
N ALA A 208 -9.64 -9.84 6.60
CA ALA A 208 -9.86 -9.02 5.41
C ALA A 208 -11.35 -8.65 5.21
N ALA A 209 -12.26 -9.58 5.44
CA ALA A 209 -13.70 -9.32 5.30
C ALA A 209 -14.20 -8.37 6.39
N TRP A 210 -13.79 -8.53 7.64
CA TRP A 210 -14.14 -7.62 8.73
C TRP A 210 -13.61 -6.20 8.51
N LEU A 211 -12.35 -6.07 8.09
CA LEU A 211 -11.76 -4.76 7.77
C LEU A 211 -12.46 -4.10 6.59
N PHE A 212 -12.91 -4.88 5.61
CA PHE A 212 -13.64 -4.33 4.47
C PHE A 212 -15.05 -3.88 4.84
N HIS A 213 -15.79 -4.65 5.64
CA HIS A 213 -17.04 -4.19 6.24
C HIS A 213 -16.86 -2.89 7.03
N ALA A 214 -15.80 -2.82 7.85
CA ALA A 214 -15.49 -1.62 8.61
C ALA A 214 -15.23 -0.42 7.69
N GLN A 215 -14.51 -0.62 6.58
CA GLN A 215 -14.25 0.43 5.59
C GLN A 215 -15.56 0.94 4.96
N ILE A 216 -16.42 0.03 4.48
CA ILE A 216 -17.70 0.42 3.87
C ILE A 216 -18.56 1.20 4.88
N ALA A 217 -18.65 0.70 6.12
CA ALA A 217 -19.42 1.35 7.17
C ALA A 217 -18.87 2.74 7.52
N GLU A 218 -17.54 2.91 7.54
CA GLU A 218 -16.90 4.22 7.80
C GLU A 218 -17.17 5.22 6.67
N ASP A 219 -17.05 4.80 5.40
CA ASP A 219 -17.33 5.65 4.26
C ASP A 219 -18.79 6.12 4.22
N GLU A 220 -19.72 5.29 4.70
CA GLU A 220 -21.13 5.63 4.86
C GLU A 220 -21.45 6.32 6.20
N GLN A 221 -20.44 6.71 6.98
CA GLN A 221 -20.57 7.36 8.29
C GLN A 221 -21.34 6.52 9.35
N ARG A 222 -21.43 5.19 9.14
CA ARG A 222 -22.01 4.24 10.11
C ARG A 222 -20.92 3.83 11.12
N LEU A 223 -20.49 4.81 11.96
CA LEU A 223 -19.31 4.66 12.80
C LEU A 223 -19.45 3.54 13.87
N ASP A 224 -20.66 3.30 14.38
CA ASP A 224 -20.88 2.19 15.33
C ASP A 224 -20.75 0.83 14.66
N ASP A 225 -21.19 0.68 13.41
CA ASP A 225 -21.03 -0.55 12.63
C ASP A 225 -19.56 -0.79 12.33
N ALA A 226 -18.83 0.25 11.89
CA ALA A 226 -17.39 0.16 11.66
C ALA A 226 -16.64 -0.31 12.90
N GLN A 227 -16.97 0.24 14.08
CA GLN A 227 -16.37 -0.19 15.35
C GLN A 227 -16.68 -1.65 15.69
N ARG A 228 -17.91 -2.13 15.42
CA ARG A 228 -18.27 -3.53 15.64
C ARG A 228 -17.44 -4.47 14.77
N TRP A 229 -17.27 -4.14 13.50
CA TRP A 229 -16.45 -4.93 12.59
C TRP A 229 -14.96 -4.92 12.97
N LEU A 230 -14.40 -3.77 13.32
CA LEU A 230 -13.02 -3.67 13.80
C LEU A 230 -12.80 -4.47 15.09
N ALA A 231 -13.80 -4.58 15.96
CA ALA A 231 -13.73 -5.36 17.20
C ALA A 231 -13.63 -6.87 16.96
N MET A 232 -14.01 -7.37 15.78
CA MET A 232 -13.85 -8.78 15.41
C MET A 232 -12.39 -9.17 15.19
N VAL A 233 -11.51 -8.21 14.91
CA VAL A 233 -10.08 -8.43 14.70
C VAL A 233 -9.39 -8.50 16.07
N THR A 234 -9.21 -9.70 16.61
CA THR A 234 -8.73 -9.92 17.99
C THR A 234 -7.29 -10.41 18.08
N ARG A 235 -6.66 -10.74 16.95
CA ARG A 235 -5.28 -11.30 16.88
C ARG A 235 -4.65 -11.05 15.50
N GLY A 236 -3.36 -11.38 15.40
CA GLY A 236 -2.61 -11.25 14.15
C GLY A 236 -2.07 -9.83 13.91
N GLU A 237 -1.41 -9.64 12.79
CA GLU A 237 -0.74 -8.37 12.45
C GLU A 237 -1.71 -7.17 12.36
N GLN A 238 -2.97 -7.42 12.00
CA GLN A 238 -3.99 -6.38 11.86
C GLN A 238 -4.68 -6.02 13.17
N PHE A 239 -4.40 -6.70 14.29
CA PHE A 239 -5.07 -6.45 15.56
C PHE A 239 -4.84 -5.03 16.08
N LEU A 240 -3.58 -4.60 16.24
CA LEU A 240 -3.29 -3.26 16.76
C LEU A 240 -3.69 -2.14 15.77
N PRO A 241 -3.50 -2.26 14.46
CA PRO A 241 -4.08 -1.31 13.50
C PRO A 241 -5.60 -1.19 13.60
N ALA A 242 -6.33 -2.30 13.68
CA ALA A 242 -7.80 -2.29 13.82
C ALA A 242 -8.24 -1.66 15.16
N LEU A 243 -7.56 -1.99 16.24
CA LEU A 243 -7.81 -1.41 17.57
C LEU A 243 -7.58 0.10 17.57
N SER A 244 -6.48 0.56 16.98
CA SER A 244 -6.15 1.99 16.87
C SER A 244 -7.21 2.72 16.04
N ARG A 245 -7.62 2.16 14.91
CA ARG A 245 -8.69 2.72 14.07
C ARG A 245 -10.01 2.79 14.81
N ARG A 246 -10.36 1.75 15.58
CA ARG A 246 -11.56 1.74 16.43
C ARG A 246 -11.52 2.85 17.47
N ALA A 247 -10.39 3.06 18.15
CA ALA A 247 -10.24 4.15 19.12
C ALA A 247 -10.38 5.53 18.45
N GLN A 248 -9.84 5.72 17.25
CA GLN A 248 -10.02 6.96 16.48
C GLN A 248 -11.49 7.21 16.10
N LEU A 249 -12.24 6.17 15.72
CA LEU A 249 -13.68 6.30 15.45
C LEU A 249 -14.47 6.67 16.71
N MET A 250 -14.11 6.10 17.87
CA MET A 250 -14.68 6.48 19.15
C MET A 250 -14.40 7.95 19.47
N ALA A 251 -13.17 8.43 19.20
CA ALA A 251 -12.81 9.84 19.36
C ALA A 251 -13.65 10.77 18.46
N ARG A 252 -13.86 10.38 17.19
CA ARG A 252 -14.76 11.14 16.29
C ARG A 252 -16.20 11.23 16.79
N GLN A 253 -16.65 10.30 17.63
CA GLN A 253 -17.95 10.33 18.30
C GLN A 253 -17.93 11.06 19.65
N GLY A 254 -16.81 11.66 20.04
CA GLY A 254 -16.65 12.32 21.34
C GLY A 254 -16.39 11.39 22.53
N LYS A 255 -16.24 10.07 22.30
CA LYS A 255 -16.02 9.04 23.33
C LYS A 255 -14.52 8.92 23.67
N ILE A 256 -13.89 10.04 24.04
CA ILE A 256 -12.43 10.13 24.20
C ILE A 256 -11.91 9.22 25.32
N ASP A 257 -12.55 9.28 26.49
CA ASP A 257 -12.10 8.51 27.66
C ASP A 257 -12.27 7.01 27.46
N GLU A 258 -13.34 6.59 26.77
CA GLU A 258 -13.57 5.19 26.39
C GLU A 258 -12.51 4.71 25.39
N ALA A 259 -12.16 5.53 24.39
CA ALA A 259 -11.09 5.22 23.43
C ALA A 259 -9.74 5.04 24.11
N ARG A 260 -9.40 5.93 25.05
CA ARG A 260 -8.18 5.83 25.84
C ARG A 260 -8.17 4.60 26.74
N ALA A 261 -9.29 4.32 27.40
CA ALA A 261 -9.45 3.13 28.25
C ALA A 261 -9.26 1.84 27.42
N LEU A 262 -9.82 1.77 26.21
CA LEU A 262 -9.66 0.66 25.29
C LEU A 262 -8.17 0.41 24.96
N LEU A 263 -7.42 1.45 24.60
CA LEU A 263 -6.00 1.33 24.25
C LEU A 263 -5.15 0.93 25.47
N ARG A 264 -5.40 1.54 26.63
CA ARG A 264 -4.65 1.31 27.88
C ARG A 264 -4.90 -0.08 28.49
N SER A 265 -6.11 -0.61 28.34
CA SER A 265 -6.47 -1.93 28.88
C SER A 265 -5.99 -3.09 28.01
N THR A 266 -5.47 -2.81 26.81
CA THR A 266 -5.01 -3.84 25.89
C THR A 266 -3.66 -4.40 26.34
N ASN A 267 -3.62 -5.70 26.63
CA ASN A 267 -2.41 -6.38 27.02
C ASN A 267 -1.52 -6.61 25.79
N VAL A 268 -0.28 -6.14 25.89
CA VAL A 268 0.76 -6.31 24.87
C VAL A 268 2.07 -6.77 25.53
N THR A 269 2.85 -7.54 24.81
CA THR A 269 4.05 -8.17 25.36
C THR A 269 5.34 -7.44 25.02
N THR A 270 5.36 -6.76 23.87
CA THR A 270 6.57 -6.11 23.36
C THR A 270 6.55 -4.60 23.57
N ASN A 271 7.72 -3.99 23.65
CA ASN A 271 7.86 -2.54 23.70
C ASN A 271 7.33 -1.88 22.40
N ARG A 272 7.50 -2.55 21.25
CA ARG A 272 6.99 -2.05 19.97
C ARG A 272 5.47 -1.91 20.00
N GLU A 273 4.76 -2.94 20.43
CA GLU A 273 3.29 -2.91 20.55
C GLU A 273 2.83 -1.84 21.53
N ARG A 274 3.53 -1.72 22.69
CA ARG A 274 3.22 -0.68 23.69
C ARG A 274 3.37 0.72 23.10
N ASN A 275 4.41 0.95 22.32
CA ASN A 275 4.63 2.23 21.66
C ASN A 275 3.56 2.52 20.60
N GLN A 276 3.13 1.51 19.83
CA GLN A 276 2.02 1.65 18.89
C GLN A 276 0.72 2.08 19.61
N LEU A 277 0.40 1.49 20.76
CA LEU A 277 -0.75 1.88 21.57
C LEU A 277 -0.59 3.30 22.14
N THR A 278 0.61 3.68 22.57
CA THR A 278 0.91 5.04 23.03
C THR A 278 0.71 6.07 21.91
N SER A 279 1.24 5.83 20.73
CA SER A 279 1.03 6.68 19.56
C SER A 279 -0.45 6.77 19.17
N ALA A 280 -1.18 5.65 19.25
CA ALA A 280 -2.63 5.66 19.00
C ALA A 280 -3.40 6.48 20.05
N GLU A 281 -3.04 6.41 21.34
CA GLU A 281 -3.63 7.23 22.39
C GLU A 281 -3.33 8.72 22.16
N ALA A 282 -2.10 9.06 21.84
CA ALA A 282 -1.72 10.44 21.51
C ALA A 282 -2.48 10.96 20.30
N GLN A 283 -2.70 10.13 19.28
CA GLN A 283 -3.49 10.49 18.11
C GLN A 283 -4.97 10.76 18.47
N VAL A 284 -5.59 9.93 19.31
CA VAL A 284 -6.95 10.14 19.83
C VAL A 284 -7.04 11.49 20.56
N LEU A 285 -6.08 11.79 21.42
CA LEU A 285 -6.04 13.05 22.17
C LEU A 285 -5.85 14.26 21.23
N ARG A 286 -4.98 14.16 20.24
CA ARG A 286 -4.79 15.24 19.25
C ARG A 286 -6.05 15.50 18.44
N GLN A 287 -6.76 14.46 17.99
CA GLN A 287 -8.04 14.60 17.29
C GLN A 287 -9.12 15.28 18.15
N ALA A 288 -9.04 15.11 19.47
CA ALA A 288 -9.92 15.75 20.43
C ALA A 288 -9.48 17.17 20.83
N GLY A 289 -8.41 17.72 20.25
CA GLY A 289 -7.83 19.01 20.64
C GLY A 289 -7.13 18.99 22.00
N GLN A 290 -6.94 17.83 22.62
CA GLN A 290 -6.29 17.68 23.93
C GLN A 290 -4.76 17.57 23.77
N TYR A 291 -4.15 18.59 23.16
CA TYR A 291 -2.74 18.55 22.73
C TYR A 291 -1.76 18.40 23.90
N GLN A 292 -2.03 19.05 25.05
CA GLN A 292 -1.19 18.89 26.24
C GLN A 292 -1.22 17.45 26.76
N ALA A 293 -2.39 16.82 26.82
CA ALA A 293 -2.50 15.43 27.26
C ALA A 293 -1.82 14.46 26.29
N ALA A 294 -1.87 14.73 24.98
CA ALA A 294 -1.13 13.97 23.97
C ALA A 294 0.38 14.06 24.18
N PHE A 295 0.88 15.27 24.43
CA PHE A 295 2.28 15.51 24.75
C PHE A 295 2.71 14.76 26.01
N ASP A 296 1.95 14.84 27.09
CA ASP A 296 2.27 14.22 28.39
C ASP A 296 2.36 12.68 28.28
N VAL A 297 1.48 12.05 27.50
CA VAL A 297 1.50 10.60 27.25
C VAL A 297 2.78 10.19 26.50
N LEU A 298 3.17 10.94 25.50
CA LEU A 298 4.38 10.69 24.71
C LEU A 298 5.65 10.96 25.52
N ASP A 299 5.67 12.04 26.32
CA ASP A 299 6.78 12.36 27.18
C ASP A 299 7.05 11.27 28.23
N GLN A 300 6.00 10.76 28.86
CA GLN A 300 6.11 9.62 29.79
C GLN A 300 6.65 8.35 29.12
N ALA A 301 6.27 8.12 27.86
CA ALA A 301 6.79 6.97 27.11
C ALA A 301 8.27 7.14 26.76
N LEU A 302 8.68 8.35 26.37
CA LEU A 302 10.06 8.69 26.07
C LEU A 302 10.98 8.68 27.30
N GLN A 303 10.47 8.96 28.49
CA GLN A 303 11.24 8.77 29.74
C GLN A 303 11.69 7.31 29.92
N ARG A 304 10.90 6.35 29.45
CA ARG A 304 11.22 4.91 29.48
C ARG A 304 12.04 4.44 28.30
N GLN A 305 11.87 5.07 27.14
CA GLN A 305 12.52 4.74 25.87
C GLN A 305 12.99 6.01 25.14
N PRO A 306 14.02 6.70 25.65
CA PRO A 306 14.41 8.04 25.18
C PRO A 306 14.88 8.09 23.73
N ASP A 307 15.27 6.97 23.17
CA ASP A 307 15.80 6.86 21.79
C ASP A 307 14.80 6.20 20.82
N ASN A 308 13.51 6.19 21.16
CA ASN A 308 12.49 5.65 20.25
C ASN A 308 12.14 6.68 19.15
N PRO A 309 12.48 6.39 17.87
CA PRO A 309 12.33 7.38 16.80
C PRO A 309 10.87 7.73 16.51
N ASP A 310 9.95 6.77 16.63
CA ASP A 310 8.55 6.98 16.30
C ASP A 310 7.87 7.87 17.37
N LEU A 311 8.17 7.62 18.67
CA LEU A 311 7.70 8.46 19.76
C LEU A 311 8.30 9.87 19.75
N LEU A 312 9.57 10.02 19.31
CA LEU A 312 10.21 11.34 19.16
C LEU A 312 9.50 12.19 18.10
N TYR A 313 9.11 11.58 16.99
CA TYR A 313 8.35 12.27 15.94
C TYR A 313 6.97 12.70 16.46
N ASP A 314 6.23 11.77 17.08
CA ASP A 314 4.89 12.05 17.63
C ASP A 314 4.94 13.14 18.70
N GLN A 315 5.97 13.11 19.59
CA GLN A 315 6.17 14.15 20.61
C GLN A 315 6.44 15.52 19.98
N ALA A 316 7.27 15.57 18.93
CA ALA A 316 7.55 16.82 18.23
C ALA A 316 6.27 17.43 17.65
N MET A 317 5.42 16.61 17.00
CA MET A 317 4.13 17.08 16.46
C MET A 317 3.13 17.50 17.55
N ALA A 318 3.16 16.88 18.72
CA ALA A 318 2.35 17.32 19.85
C ALA A 318 2.90 18.61 20.49
N ALA A 319 4.23 18.73 20.59
CA ALA A 319 4.92 19.92 21.11
C ALA A 319 4.66 21.16 20.24
N GLU A 320 4.56 21.00 18.92
CA GLU A 320 4.20 22.07 17.99
C GLU A 320 2.85 22.71 18.35
N LYS A 321 1.84 21.87 18.57
CA LYS A 321 0.46 22.32 18.87
C LYS A 321 0.30 23.02 20.24
N ILE A 322 1.26 22.85 21.16
CA ILE A 322 1.31 23.52 22.47
C ILE A 322 2.42 24.58 22.56
N ASP A 323 2.96 24.96 21.40
CA ASP A 323 4.01 26.00 21.28
C ASP A 323 5.34 25.68 22.01
N ARG A 324 5.62 24.39 22.24
CA ARG A 324 6.88 23.92 22.85
C ARG A 324 7.94 23.64 21.77
N ILE A 325 8.40 24.74 21.11
CA ILE A 325 9.37 24.63 20.00
C ILE A 325 10.73 24.14 20.44
N ASP A 326 11.10 24.40 21.68
CA ASP A 326 12.29 23.86 22.34
C ASP A 326 12.30 22.32 22.32
N VAL A 327 11.18 21.71 22.65
CA VAL A 327 11.03 20.25 22.67
C VAL A 327 10.91 19.68 21.26
N LEU A 328 10.12 20.34 20.39
CA LEU A 328 10.02 19.94 18.97
C LEU A 328 11.41 19.84 18.34
N GLU A 329 12.21 20.90 18.46
CA GLU A 329 13.55 20.93 17.89
C GLU A 329 14.45 19.86 18.50
N ALA A 330 14.47 19.72 19.83
CA ALA A 330 15.29 18.69 20.49
C ALA A 330 14.92 17.27 20.02
N SER A 331 13.62 16.96 19.93
CA SER A 331 13.12 15.66 19.53
C SER A 331 13.41 15.37 18.07
N LEU A 332 13.20 16.34 17.16
CA LEU A 332 13.49 16.14 15.73
C LEU A 332 15.01 16.05 15.44
N ARG A 333 15.85 16.84 16.12
CA ARG A 333 17.30 16.71 15.97
C ARG A 333 17.81 15.35 16.45
N LYS A 334 17.27 14.87 17.56
CA LYS A 334 17.57 13.53 18.08
C LYS A 334 17.11 12.45 17.09
N LEU A 335 15.91 12.58 16.56
CA LEU A 335 15.37 11.68 15.53
C LEU A 335 16.25 11.66 14.27
N ILE A 336 16.68 12.83 13.77
CA ILE A 336 17.58 12.95 12.62
C ILE A 336 18.92 12.23 12.88
N THR A 337 19.43 12.33 14.11
CA THR A 337 20.65 11.60 14.51
C THR A 337 20.47 10.10 14.49
N LEU A 338 19.31 9.61 14.97
CA LEU A 338 18.99 8.17 15.02
C LEU A 338 18.61 7.60 13.64
N ARG A 339 17.93 8.39 12.80
CA ARG A 339 17.44 8.00 11.47
C ARG A 339 17.79 9.09 10.43
N PRO A 340 19.03 9.19 9.96
CA PRO A 340 19.48 10.28 9.08
C PRO A 340 18.84 10.25 7.67
N ASN A 341 18.13 9.19 7.32
CA ASN A 341 17.43 9.07 6.03
C ASN A 341 15.92 9.31 6.15
N GLN A 342 15.42 9.79 7.28
CA GLN A 342 14.01 10.08 7.47
C GLN A 342 13.65 11.49 6.99
N ALA A 343 13.23 11.63 5.72
CA ALA A 343 12.94 12.91 5.08
C ALA A 343 11.98 13.79 5.88
N HIS A 344 10.89 13.21 6.41
CA HIS A 344 9.87 13.95 7.16
C HIS A 344 10.38 14.60 8.45
N ALA A 345 11.44 14.07 9.08
CA ALA A 345 12.02 14.71 10.27
C ALA A 345 12.73 16.02 9.93
N TYR A 346 13.48 16.04 8.83
CA TYR A 346 14.09 17.26 8.32
C TYR A 346 13.02 18.26 7.86
N ASN A 347 12.01 17.78 7.14
CA ASN A 347 10.92 18.61 6.66
C ASN A 347 10.15 19.28 7.80
N ALA A 348 9.76 18.52 8.82
CA ALA A 348 9.04 19.06 9.98
C ALA A 348 9.81 20.15 10.70
N LEU A 349 11.12 19.96 10.91
CA LEU A 349 11.97 20.98 11.55
C LEU A 349 12.13 22.21 10.65
N GLY A 350 12.40 22.00 9.36
CA GLY A 350 12.57 23.08 8.38
C GLY A 350 11.28 23.89 8.19
N TYR A 351 10.13 23.21 8.05
CA TYR A 351 8.83 23.85 7.96
C TYR A 351 8.50 24.68 9.19
N THR A 352 8.71 24.14 10.40
CA THR A 352 8.49 24.88 11.64
C THR A 352 9.30 26.18 11.70
N PHE A 353 10.56 26.16 11.26
CA PHE A 353 11.38 27.37 11.20
C PHE A 353 10.88 28.36 10.15
N ALA A 354 10.50 27.86 8.97
CA ALA A 354 9.94 28.66 7.90
C ALA A 354 8.61 29.33 8.33
N ASP A 355 7.69 28.56 8.87
CA ASP A 355 6.38 29.04 9.27
C ASP A 355 6.47 30.12 10.36
N ARG A 356 7.36 29.94 11.33
CA ARG A 356 7.66 30.93 12.37
C ARG A 356 8.54 32.07 11.93
N ASN A 357 8.99 32.07 10.67
CA ASN A 357 9.88 33.08 10.11
C ASN A 357 11.20 33.27 10.90
N ILE A 358 11.76 32.16 11.39
CA ILE A 358 13.02 32.12 12.12
C ILE A 358 14.02 31.22 11.39
N ARG A 359 15.31 31.53 11.52
CA ARG A 359 16.40 30.67 10.98
C ARG A 359 16.17 30.19 9.55
N LEU A 360 15.69 31.07 8.65
CA LEU A 360 15.31 30.70 7.27
C LEU A 360 16.43 30.05 6.44
N ASN A 361 17.69 30.35 6.73
CA ASN A 361 18.82 29.69 6.06
C ASN A 361 18.93 28.22 6.49
N GLU A 362 18.79 27.95 7.79
CA GLU A 362 18.78 26.58 8.31
C GLU A 362 17.52 25.82 7.85
N ALA A 363 16.38 26.49 7.78
CA ALA A 363 15.17 25.93 7.21
C ALA A 363 15.38 25.48 5.76
N GLN A 364 16.10 26.26 4.96
CA GLN A 364 16.46 25.89 3.59
C GLN A 364 17.31 24.62 3.54
N GLU A 365 18.39 24.55 4.35
CA GLU A 365 19.26 23.37 4.40
C GLU A 365 18.49 22.09 4.80
N LEU A 366 17.57 22.22 5.77
CA LEU A 366 16.76 21.11 6.24
C LEU A 366 15.75 20.63 5.17
N ILE A 367 15.03 21.57 4.52
CA ILE A 367 14.05 21.24 3.48
C ILE A 367 14.77 20.71 2.23
N ASP A 368 15.92 21.27 1.84
CA ASP A 368 16.73 20.75 0.73
C ASP A 368 17.19 19.31 1.02
N LYS A 369 17.59 19.01 2.27
CA LYS A 369 17.93 17.65 2.68
C LYS A 369 16.72 16.72 2.63
N ALA A 370 15.55 17.16 3.07
CA ALA A 370 14.32 16.39 2.97
C ALA A 370 13.97 16.07 1.50
N LEU A 371 14.06 17.08 0.63
CA LEU A 371 13.78 16.94 -0.80
C LEU A 371 14.78 15.99 -1.49
N ALA A 372 16.05 16.04 -1.12
CA ALA A 372 17.05 15.09 -1.64
C ALA A 372 16.76 13.63 -1.25
N LEU A 373 16.10 13.40 -0.10
CA LEU A 373 15.70 12.07 0.37
C LEU A 373 14.36 11.61 -0.24
N ALA A 374 13.44 12.53 -0.53
CA ALA A 374 12.12 12.26 -1.10
C ALA A 374 11.71 13.37 -2.10
N PRO A 375 12.23 13.34 -3.33
CA PRO A 375 12.12 14.45 -4.30
C PRO A 375 10.69 14.67 -4.82
N ASP A 376 9.85 13.65 -4.80
CA ASP A 376 8.48 13.71 -5.32
C ASP A 376 7.42 13.81 -4.22
N ASP A 377 7.82 14.06 -2.96
CA ASP A 377 6.88 14.20 -1.85
C ASP A 377 6.20 15.58 -1.88
N PRO A 378 4.88 15.65 -2.12
CA PRO A 378 4.17 16.90 -2.28
C PRO A 378 4.19 17.78 -1.01
N HIS A 379 4.28 17.21 0.19
CA HIS A 379 4.33 17.96 1.44
C HIS A 379 5.71 18.60 1.66
N ILE A 380 6.77 17.96 1.19
CA ILE A 380 8.12 18.54 1.24
C ILE A 380 8.24 19.65 0.20
N ILE A 381 7.68 19.45 -1.00
CA ILE A 381 7.60 20.47 -2.04
C ILE A 381 6.77 21.68 -1.56
N ASP A 382 5.65 21.46 -0.90
CA ASP A 382 4.83 22.50 -0.27
C ASP A 382 5.64 23.31 0.76
N SER A 383 6.37 22.63 1.64
CA SER A 383 7.24 23.26 2.63
C SER A 383 8.33 24.13 1.98
N LEU A 384 8.91 23.69 0.86
CA LEU A 384 9.86 24.50 0.08
C LEU A 384 9.20 25.74 -0.50
N GLY A 385 8.00 25.60 -1.05
CA GLY A 385 7.21 26.72 -1.57
C GLY A 385 6.86 27.73 -0.47
N TRP A 386 6.44 27.23 0.70
CA TRP A 386 6.17 28.06 1.87
C TRP A 386 7.43 28.80 2.35
N LEU A 387 8.57 28.13 2.40
CA LEU A 387 9.86 28.77 2.73
C LEU A 387 10.20 29.89 1.75
N TYR A 388 10.02 29.68 0.43
CA TYR A 388 10.26 30.76 -0.54
C TYR A 388 9.33 31.96 -0.33
N TYR A 389 8.07 31.71 0.02
CA TYR A 389 7.15 32.77 0.41
C TYR A 389 7.67 33.55 1.62
N ARG A 390 8.11 32.86 2.68
CA ARG A 390 8.66 33.50 3.90
C ARG A 390 9.96 34.26 3.65
N GLN A 391 10.72 33.84 2.61
CA GLN A 391 11.91 34.58 2.12
C GLN A 391 11.55 35.76 1.18
N GLY A 392 10.28 36.02 0.89
CA GLY A 392 9.84 37.07 -0.02
C GLY A 392 9.98 36.75 -1.52
N LYS A 393 10.28 35.50 -1.90
CA LYS A 393 10.49 35.04 -3.27
C LYS A 393 9.18 34.57 -3.88
N LEU A 394 8.19 35.48 -4.07
CA LEU A 394 6.81 35.14 -4.43
C LEU A 394 6.68 34.31 -5.71
N ASP A 395 7.44 34.65 -6.78
CA ASP A 395 7.35 33.94 -8.06
C ASP A 395 7.79 32.47 -7.92
N ARG A 396 8.89 32.21 -7.20
CA ARG A 396 9.36 30.86 -6.92
C ARG A 396 8.38 30.09 -6.02
N ALA A 397 7.83 30.77 -5.03
CA ALA A 397 6.82 30.17 -4.14
C ALA A 397 5.61 29.70 -4.94
N LEU A 398 5.09 30.52 -5.86
CA LEU A 398 3.96 30.15 -6.73
C LEU A 398 4.30 28.96 -7.62
N GLU A 399 5.46 28.92 -8.24
CA GLU A 399 5.91 27.81 -9.09
C GLU A 399 5.91 26.49 -8.31
N VAL A 400 6.59 26.48 -7.16
CA VAL A 400 6.78 25.28 -6.35
C VAL A 400 5.47 24.82 -5.69
N LEU A 401 4.64 25.74 -5.17
CA LEU A 401 3.35 25.38 -4.57
C LEU A 401 2.35 24.85 -5.61
N ARG A 402 2.37 25.36 -6.85
CA ARG A 402 1.56 24.80 -7.95
C ARG A 402 2.00 23.37 -8.30
N GLN A 403 3.31 23.09 -8.28
CA GLN A 403 3.83 21.73 -8.45
C GLN A 403 3.32 20.81 -7.33
N ALA A 404 3.42 21.20 -6.07
CA ALA A 404 2.92 20.45 -4.93
C ALA A 404 1.42 20.15 -5.07
N TYR A 405 0.63 21.17 -5.39
CA TYR A 405 -0.81 21.03 -5.56
C TYR A 405 -1.21 20.15 -6.76
N THR A 406 -0.44 20.17 -7.84
CA THR A 406 -0.65 19.30 -9.00
C THR A 406 -0.40 17.84 -8.66
N LEU A 407 0.63 17.57 -7.85
CA LEU A 407 0.93 16.22 -7.38
C LEU A 407 -0.14 15.71 -6.39
N LYS A 408 -0.60 16.58 -5.50
CA LYS A 408 -1.60 16.24 -4.49
C LYS A 408 -2.49 17.44 -4.16
N PRO A 409 -3.73 17.51 -4.68
CA PRO A 409 -4.64 18.63 -4.43
C PRO A 409 -5.29 18.54 -3.04
N GLU A 410 -4.50 18.78 -1.99
CA GLU A 410 -4.96 18.77 -0.60
C GLU A 410 -5.28 20.17 -0.06
N PRO A 411 -6.21 20.29 0.92
CA PRO A 411 -6.63 21.57 1.50
C PRO A 411 -5.49 22.37 2.14
N ASP A 412 -4.50 21.70 2.78
CA ASP A 412 -3.34 22.37 3.38
C ASP A 412 -2.46 23.04 2.31
N ILE A 413 -2.15 22.32 1.24
CA ILE A 413 -1.38 22.84 0.10
C ILE A 413 -2.15 23.98 -0.59
N ALA A 414 -3.47 23.81 -0.73
CA ALA A 414 -4.34 24.86 -1.28
C ALA A 414 -4.37 26.11 -0.40
N ALA A 415 -4.31 25.97 0.92
CA ALA A 415 -4.24 27.10 1.85
C ALA A 415 -2.97 27.92 1.61
N HIS A 416 -1.79 27.28 1.54
CA HIS A 416 -0.51 27.92 1.29
C HIS A 416 -0.47 28.57 -0.11
N LEU A 417 -0.83 27.83 -1.16
CA LEU A 417 -0.82 28.35 -2.53
C LEU A 417 -1.79 29.53 -2.66
N GLY A 418 -2.98 29.42 -2.10
CA GLY A 418 -3.98 30.51 -2.10
C GLY A 418 -3.46 31.76 -1.39
N GLU A 419 -2.76 31.63 -0.26
CA GLU A 419 -2.16 32.78 0.41
C GLU A 419 -1.12 33.47 -0.45
N VAL A 420 -0.24 32.72 -1.10
CA VAL A 420 0.79 33.30 -1.98
C VAL A 420 0.15 33.96 -3.21
N LEU A 421 -0.91 33.36 -3.79
CA LEU A 421 -1.70 33.97 -4.86
C LEU A 421 -2.34 35.28 -4.41
N TRP A 422 -2.95 35.30 -3.23
CA TRP A 422 -3.57 36.50 -2.64
C TRP A 422 -2.55 37.62 -2.49
N LYS A 423 -1.38 37.31 -1.90
CA LYS A 423 -0.28 38.27 -1.71
C LYS A 423 0.34 38.75 -3.01
N SER A 424 0.25 37.95 -4.09
CA SER A 424 0.70 38.30 -5.43
C SER A 424 -0.35 39.09 -6.23
N GLY A 425 -1.49 39.47 -5.63
CA GLY A 425 -2.56 40.21 -6.28
C GLY A 425 -3.52 39.35 -7.12
N LYS A 426 -3.34 38.03 -7.20
CA LYS A 426 -4.19 37.09 -7.93
C LYS A 426 -5.38 36.64 -7.05
N THR A 427 -6.14 37.62 -6.57
CA THR A 427 -7.15 37.40 -5.51
C THR A 427 -8.31 36.51 -5.95
N ALA A 428 -8.74 36.59 -7.21
CA ALA A 428 -9.80 35.73 -7.72
C ALA A 428 -9.41 34.25 -7.75
N GLU A 429 -8.17 33.95 -8.21
CA GLU A 429 -7.63 32.59 -8.25
C GLU A 429 -7.46 32.01 -6.82
N ALA A 430 -7.01 32.84 -5.87
CA ALA A 430 -6.91 32.45 -4.46
C ALA A 430 -8.28 32.07 -3.87
N GLN A 431 -9.31 32.87 -4.11
CA GLN A 431 -10.67 32.62 -3.61
C GLN A 431 -11.27 31.32 -4.18
N GLU A 432 -11.10 31.08 -5.48
CA GLU A 432 -11.57 29.84 -6.13
C GLU A 432 -10.88 28.59 -5.52
N MET A 433 -9.56 28.68 -5.33
CA MET A 433 -8.77 27.61 -4.72
C MET A 433 -9.22 27.31 -3.28
N TRP A 434 -9.36 28.33 -2.45
CA TRP A 434 -9.84 28.16 -1.08
C TRP A 434 -11.29 27.69 -1.00
N ALA A 435 -12.17 28.12 -1.91
CA ALA A 435 -13.54 27.62 -2.00
C ALA A 435 -13.57 26.12 -2.32
N THR A 436 -12.70 25.68 -3.22
CA THR A 436 -12.53 24.25 -3.56
C THR A 436 -12.01 23.46 -2.35
N ALA A 437 -10.99 23.96 -1.68
CA ALA A 437 -10.42 23.33 -0.48
C ALA A 437 -11.45 23.25 0.66
N LYS A 438 -12.21 24.33 0.90
CA LYS A 438 -13.28 24.38 1.92
C LYS A 438 -14.41 23.37 1.63
N LYS A 439 -14.72 23.14 0.34
CA LYS A 439 -15.71 22.14 -0.06
C LYS A 439 -15.18 20.71 0.17
N ALA A 440 -13.88 20.49 -0.02
CA ALA A 440 -13.25 19.19 0.19
C ALA A 440 -13.11 18.86 1.69
N ASP A 441 -12.67 19.82 2.50
CA ASP A 441 -12.60 19.70 3.97
C ASP A 441 -12.99 21.03 4.63
N PRO A 442 -14.27 21.17 5.05
CA PRO A 442 -14.75 22.37 5.75
C PRO A 442 -14.12 22.61 7.13
N THR A 443 -13.44 21.58 7.65
CA THR A 443 -12.85 21.61 9.01
C THR A 443 -11.35 21.87 9.01
N ASN A 444 -10.70 21.94 7.86
CA ASN A 444 -9.26 22.11 7.73
C ASN A 444 -8.75 23.32 8.51
N GLU A 445 -7.84 23.07 9.45
CA GLU A 445 -7.31 24.10 10.36
C GLU A 445 -6.43 25.11 9.62
N THR A 446 -5.51 24.65 8.78
CA THR A 446 -4.58 25.50 8.02
C THR A 446 -5.34 26.51 7.16
N LEU A 447 -6.40 26.05 6.49
CA LEU A 447 -7.24 26.93 5.67
C LEU A 447 -7.98 27.97 6.55
N LYS A 448 -8.57 27.54 7.69
CA LYS A 448 -9.26 28.45 8.62
C LYS A 448 -8.33 29.51 9.17
N GLU A 449 -7.15 29.12 9.62
CA GLU A 449 -6.13 30.04 10.15
C GLU A 449 -5.66 31.02 9.08
N THR A 450 -5.43 30.54 7.84
CA THR A 450 -5.06 31.40 6.70
C THR A 450 -6.12 32.42 6.38
N LEU A 451 -7.39 32.03 6.27
CA LEU A 451 -8.50 32.92 5.98
C LEU A 451 -8.70 33.95 7.10
N ALA A 452 -8.61 33.51 8.37
CA ALA A 452 -8.73 34.40 9.53
C ALA A 452 -7.60 35.45 9.56
N ARG A 453 -6.36 35.04 9.33
CA ARG A 453 -5.17 35.91 9.31
C ARG A 453 -5.24 36.95 8.19
N LEU A 454 -5.79 36.58 7.05
CA LEU A 454 -5.96 37.47 5.87
C LEU A 454 -7.27 38.27 5.92
N ASN A 455 -8.14 38.02 6.89
CA ASN A 455 -9.47 38.62 7.02
C ASN A 455 -10.33 38.41 5.75
N VAL A 456 -10.31 37.19 5.19
CA VAL A 456 -11.05 36.78 4.00
C VAL A 456 -12.25 35.94 4.40
N SER A 457 -13.43 36.27 3.86
CA SER A 457 -14.64 35.45 3.94
C SER A 457 -14.93 34.80 2.59
N LEU A 458 -15.18 33.47 2.60
CA LEU A 458 -15.55 32.67 1.44
C LEU A 458 -17.03 32.26 1.52
#